data_5b48ac3d3cf5a615a8828a8e83bd59c4
#
_entry.id   5b48ac3d3cf5a615a8828a8e83bd59c4
#
_cell.length_a   1.000
_cell.length_b   1.000
_cell.length_c   1.000
_cell.angle_alpha   90.00
_cell.angle_beta   90.00
_cell.angle_gamma   90.00
#
_symmetry.space_group_name_H-M   'P 1'
#
loop_
_entity.id
_entity.type
_entity.pdbx_description
1 polymer ?
#
loop_
_entity_poly.entity_id
_entity_poly.type
_entity_poly.pdbx_seq_one_letter_code
_entity_poly.pdbx_strand_id
1 'polypeptide(L)'
;VDLDRCYPTAEEMEPKVKGAFAWLDETGSASNECWADYQKKLAAWTANRAKFEAFLADFDEFKERVAPWVKKPEYIADCMHKANAPCRYSVLNFPVDEKTVRWAITYCHLMRNRFSVIDLLHFTGVWNDEFVQMLLDRAEAMDAGL
;
A
#
# COMPACT_ATOMS: atom_id res chain seq x y z
N VAL A 1 4.00 -18.06 4.14
CA VAL A 1 3.52 -17.46 2.88
C VAL A 1 3.31 -18.55 1.85
N ASP A 2 2.12 -18.61 1.24
CA ASP A 2 1.84 -19.51 0.12
C ASP A 2 2.38 -18.88 -1.16
N LEU A 3 3.54 -19.34 -1.62
CA LEU A 3 4.26 -18.75 -2.74
C LEU A 3 3.47 -18.80 -4.06
N ASP A 4 2.65 -19.84 -4.27
CA ASP A 4 1.89 -19.94 -5.52
C ASP A 4 0.81 -18.86 -5.61
N ARG A 5 0.27 -18.41 -4.50
CA ARG A 5 -0.69 -17.30 -4.42
C ARG A 5 -0.07 -15.91 -4.55
N CYS A 6 1.26 -15.81 -4.43
CA CYS A 6 1.98 -14.53 -4.55
C CYS A 6 2.14 -14.05 -5.99
N TYR A 7 1.75 -14.84 -6.99
CA TYR A 7 1.99 -14.54 -8.41
C TYR A 7 0.69 -14.57 -9.22
N PRO A 8 -0.21 -13.58 -8.99
CA PRO A 8 -1.45 -13.49 -9.75
C PRO A 8 -1.17 -13.25 -11.23
N THR A 9 -2.08 -13.71 -12.09
CA THR A 9 -1.99 -13.47 -13.54
C THR A 9 -2.46 -12.07 -13.93
N ALA A 10 -2.13 -11.65 -15.15
CA ALA A 10 -2.61 -10.38 -15.69
C ALA A 10 -4.15 -10.37 -15.83
N GLU A 11 -4.73 -11.51 -16.24
CA GLU A 11 -6.17 -11.69 -16.39
C GLU A 11 -6.92 -11.56 -15.07
N GLU A 12 -6.31 -11.98 -13.96
CA GLU A 12 -6.87 -11.82 -12.61
C GLU A 12 -6.77 -10.40 -12.09
N MET A 13 -5.69 -9.68 -12.44
CA MET A 13 -5.41 -8.36 -11.89
C MET A 13 -6.00 -7.21 -12.70
N GLU A 14 -6.14 -7.34 -14.01
CA GLU A 14 -6.68 -6.27 -14.85
C GLU A 14 -8.05 -5.76 -14.38
N PRO A 15 -9.06 -6.62 -14.17
CA PRO A 15 -10.37 -6.15 -13.70
C PRO A 15 -10.32 -5.53 -12.32
N LYS A 16 -9.43 -5.99 -11.44
CA LYS A 16 -9.25 -5.44 -10.09
C LYS A 16 -8.66 -4.03 -10.16
N VAL A 17 -7.58 -3.85 -10.92
CA VAL A 17 -6.92 -2.55 -11.07
C VAL A 17 -7.85 -1.56 -11.76
N LYS A 18 -8.44 -1.93 -12.89
CA LYS A 18 -9.36 -1.05 -13.61
C LYS A 18 -10.60 -0.70 -12.77
N GLY A 19 -11.18 -1.66 -12.08
CA GLY A 19 -12.33 -1.45 -11.19
C GLY A 19 -12.04 -0.50 -10.03
N ALA A 20 -10.83 -0.57 -9.45
CA ALA A 20 -10.43 0.31 -8.36
C ALA A 20 -10.45 1.81 -8.74
N PHE A 21 -10.23 2.13 -10.01
CA PHE A 21 -10.12 3.52 -10.50
C PHE A 21 -11.22 3.94 -11.47
N ALA A 22 -12.18 3.05 -11.77
CA ALA A 22 -13.24 3.31 -12.76
C ALA A 22 -14.14 4.50 -12.42
N TRP A 23 -14.28 4.84 -11.13
CA TRP A 23 -15.11 5.95 -10.66
C TRP A 23 -14.44 7.33 -10.78
N LEU A 24 -13.13 7.38 -11.08
CA LEU A 24 -12.39 8.66 -11.16
C LEU A 24 -12.75 9.46 -12.40
N ASP A 25 -13.03 8.78 -13.50
CA ASP A 25 -13.48 9.44 -14.72
C ASP A 25 -14.31 8.49 -15.60
N GLU A 26 -15.31 9.05 -16.30
CA GLU A 26 -16.23 8.30 -17.15
C GLU A 26 -15.58 7.75 -18.42
N THR A 27 -14.43 8.30 -18.81
CA THR A 27 -13.71 7.87 -20.03
C THR A 27 -12.89 6.61 -19.80
N GLY A 28 -12.64 6.26 -18.53
CA GLY A 28 -11.76 5.16 -18.14
C GLY A 28 -10.28 5.44 -18.39
N SER A 29 -9.88 6.68 -18.70
CA SER A 29 -8.49 7.05 -18.95
C SER A 29 -7.60 6.78 -17.74
N ALA A 30 -8.03 7.20 -16.53
CA ALA A 30 -7.29 6.97 -15.30
C ALA A 30 -7.10 5.48 -15.00
N SER A 31 -8.14 4.66 -15.15
CA SER A 31 -8.06 3.22 -14.91
C SER A 31 -7.17 2.50 -15.92
N ASN A 32 -7.18 2.93 -17.18
CA ASN A 32 -6.30 2.37 -18.21
C ASN A 32 -4.84 2.76 -17.98
N GLU A 33 -4.54 3.99 -17.55
CA GLU A 33 -3.19 4.43 -17.20
C GLU A 33 -2.65 3.65 -16.00
N CYS A 34 -3.45 3.50 -14.94
CA CYS A 34 -3.07 2.70 -13.77
C CYS A 34 -2.78 1.25 -14.15
N TRP A 35 -3.61 0.65 -15.00
CA TRP A 35 -3.36 -0.71 -15.49
C TRP A 35 -2.07 -0.80 -16.30
N ALA A 36 -1.83 0.11 -17.23
CA ALA A 36 -0.62 0.12 -18.05
C ALA A 36 0.67 0.19 -17.22
N ASP A 37 0.64 0.90 -16.09
CA ASP A 37 1.77 0.95 -15.17
C ASP A 37 1.84 -0.29 -14.27
N TYR A 38 0.70 -0.76 -13.76
CA TYR A 38 0.67 -1.96 -12.92
C TYR A 38 1.14 -3.23 -13.65
N GLN A 39 0.81 -3.39 -14.94
CA GLN A 39 1.30 -4.50 -15.75
C GLN A 39 2.82 -4.62 -15.76
N LYS A 40 3.53 -3.48 -15.84
CA LYS A 40 4.99 -3.46 -15.81
C LYS A 40 5.54 -3.96 -14.46
N LYS A 41 4.87 -3.55 -13.37
CA LYS A 41 5.20 -4.01 -12.01
C LYS A 41 4.95 -5.50 -11.86
N LEU A 42 3.80 -5.99 -12.29
CA LEU A 42 3.43 -7.40 -12.23
C LEU A 42 4.41 -8.28 -13.04
N ALA A 43 4.77 -7.85 -14.24
CA ALA A 43 5.76 -8.55 -15.06
C ALA A 43 7.14 -8.60 -14.38
N ALA A 44 7.58 -7.49 -13.80
CA ALA A 44 8.83 -7.44 -13.05
C ALA A 44 8.79 -8.32 -11.79
N TRP A 45 7.66 -8.34 -11.07
CA TRP A 45 7.46 -9.21 -9.91
C TRP A 45 7.58 -10.69 -10.29
N THR A 46 6.84 -11.12 -11.31
CA THR A 46 6.86 -12.51 -11.80
C THR A 46 8.24 -12.93 -12.29
N ALA A 47 8.93 -12.06 -13.04
CA ALA A 47 10.27 -12.34 -13.55
C ALA A 47 11.34 -12.47 -12.46
N ASN A 48 11.11 -11.93 -11.26
CA ASN A 48 12.05 -11.98 -10.14
C ASN A 48 11.63 -12.98 -9.04
N ARG A 49 10.77 -13.95 -9.34
CA ARG A 49 10.30 -14.96 -8.38
C ARG A 49 11.42 -15.58 -7.55
N ALA A 50 12.47 -16.07 -8.18
CA ALA A 50 13.59 -16.71 -7.49
C ALA A 50 14.32 -15.76 -6.52
N LYS A 51 14.40 -14.46 -6.85
CA LYS A 51 14.99 -13.45 -5.95
C LYS A 51 14.09 -13.20 -4.74
N PHE A 52 12.78 -13.22 -4.93
CA PHE A 52 11.84 -13.06 -3.83
C PHE A 52 11.86 -14.26 -2.89
N GLU A 53 11.93 -15.48 -3.43
CA GLU A 53 12.06 -16.70 -2.63
C GLU A 53 13.35 -16.68 -1.80
N ALA A 54 14.48 -16.26 -2.38
CA ALA A 54 15.73 -16.07 -1.65
C ALA A 54 15.61 -14.98 -0.57
N PHE A 55 14.97 -13.85 -0.89
CA PHE A 55 14.71 -12.78 0.08
C PHE A 55 13.87 -13.25 1.28
N LEU A 56 12.86 -14.10 1.05
CA LEU A 56 12.06 -14.66 2.15
C LEU A 56 12.86 -15.59 3.05
N ALA A 57 13.82 -16.33 2.49
CA ALA A 57 14.69 -17.22 3.28
C ALA A 57 15.58 -16.42 4.27
N ASP A 58 15.99 -15.20 3.88
CA ASP A 58 16.84 -14.32 4.68
C ASP A 58 16.08 -13.12 5.28
N PHE A 59 14.76 -13.23 5.43
CA PHE A 59 13.90 -12.11 5.83
C PHE A 59 14.24 -11.55 7.22
N ASP A 60 14.69 -12.38 8.15
CA ASP A 60 15.10 -11.92 9.48
C ASP A 60 16.37 -11.06 9.42
N GLU A 61 17.36 -11.45 8.63
CA GLU A 61 18.54 -10.63 8.37
C GLU A 61 18.15 -9.27 7.74
N PHE A 62 17.23 -9.28 6.77
CA PHE A 62 16.72 -8.05 6.18
C PHE A 62 16.08 -7.13 7.23
N LYS A 63 15.24 -7.67 8.13
CA LYS A 63 14.62 -6.88 9.22
C LYS A 63 15.68 -6.23 10.11
N GLU A 64 16.70 -6.97 10.50
CA GLU A 64 17.79 -6.43 11.32
C GLU A 64 18.54 -5.30 10.62
N ARG A 65 18.83 -5.45 9.34
CA ARG A 65 19.53 -4.44 8.51
C ARG A 65 18.73 -3.15 8.36
N VAL A 66 17.41 -3.22 8.23
CA VAL A 66 16.56 -2.03 8.03
C VAL A 66 16.08 -1.40 9.35
N ALA A 67 16.10 -2.14 10.45
CA ALA A 67 15.61 -1.67 11.74
C ALA A 67 16.14 -0.29 12.19
N PRO A 68 17.42 0.06 11.99
CA PRO A 68 17.95 1.38 12.36
C PRO A 68 17.34 2.53 11.55
N TRP A 69 16.82 2.26 10.36
CA TRP A 69 16.26 3.24 9.43
C TRP A 69 14.74 3.38 9.56
N VAL A 70 14.08 2.34 10.08
CA VAL A 70 12.62 2.35 10.28
C VAL A 70 12.28 3.10 11.55
N LYS A 71 11.52 4.19 11.41
CA LYS A 71 11.04 4.97 12.56
C LYS A 71 9.71 4.41 13.05
N LYS A 72 9.53 4.42 14.37
CA LYS A 72 8.25 4.05 14.96
C LYS A 72 7.17 5.05 14.57
N PRO A 73 5.92 4.62 14.36
CA PRO A 73 4.82 5.52 14.02
C PRO A 73 4.64 6.67 15.03
N GLU A 74 4.81 6.38 16.32
CA GLU A 74 4.70 7.37 17.41
C GLU A 74 5.75 8.49 17.29
N TYR A 75 6.96 8.15 16.82
CA TYR A 75 8.00 9.17 16.56
C TYR A 75 7.60 10.08 15.39
N ILE A 76 7.00 9.50 14.35
CA ILE A 76 6.54 10.28 13.18
C ILE A 76 5.39 11.19 13.59
N ALA A 77 4.41 10.69 14.35
CA ALA A 77 3.31 11.48 14.89
C ALA A 77 3.82 12.66 15.75
N ASP A 78 4.76 12.43 16.67
CA ASP A 78 5.38 13.48 17.48
C ASP A 78 6.08 14.55 16.62
N CYS A 79 6.78 14.15 15.55
CA CYS A 79 7.38 15.10 14.61
C CYS A 79 6.32 15.94 13.89
N MET A 80 5.21 15.33 13.47
CA MET A 80 4.11 16.04 12.81
C MET A 80 3.43 17.04 13.75
N HIS A 81 3.16 16.65 15.01
CA HIS A 81 2.63 17.55 16.03
C HIS A 81 3.56 18.74 16.30
N LYS A 82 4.85 18.49 16.48
CA LYS A 82 5.86 19.57 16.66
C LYS A 82 5.95 20.53 15.48
N ALA A 83 5.68 20.02 14.28
CA ALA A 83 5.60 20.82 13.05
C ALA A 83 4.24 21.51 12.86
N ASN A 84 3.28 21.33 13.77
CA ASN A 84 1.90 21.76 13.63
C ASN A 84 1.25 21.24 12.34
N ALA A 85 1.59 20.03 11.94
CA ALA A 85 1.05 19.34 10.77
C ALA A 85 -0.09 18.39 11.19
N PRO A 86 -1.17 18.28 10.39
CA PRO A 86 -2.27 17.38 10.69
C PRO A 86 -1.81 15.92 10.63
N CYS A 87 -2.14 15.14 11.65
CA CYS A 87 -1.88 13.70 11.71
C CYS A 87 -3.08 12.85 11.26
N ARG A 88 -4.26 13.45 11.12
CA ARG A 88 -5.51 12.79 10.71
C ARG A 88 -6.11 13.45 9.50
N TYR A 89 -6.79 12.66 8.67
CA TYR A 89 -7.53 13.19 7.51
C TYR A 89 -8.71 14.08 7.93
N SER A 90 -9.31 13.82 9.10
CA SER A 90 -10.45 14.56 9.65
C SER A 90 -10.13 16.02 10.00
N VAL A 91 -8.86 16.36 10.16
CA VAL A 91 -8.41 17.74 10.47
C VAL A 91 -7.70 18.45 9.31
N LEU A 92 -7.77 17.87 8.10
CA LEU A 92 -7.27 18.53 6.90
C LEU A 92 -8.10 19.78 6.55
N ASN A 93 -7.46 20.76 5.92
CA ASN A 93 -8.11 22.02 5.54
C ASN A 93 -9.22 21.86 4.48
N PHE A 94 -9.35 20.69 3.87
CA PHE A 94 -10.41 20.32 2.94
C PHE A 94 -11.05 19.01 3.40
N PRO A 95 -12.36 18.88 3.27
CA PRO A 95 -13.07 17.69 3.73
C PRO A 95 -12.71 16.49 2.84
N VAL A 96 -12.21 15.44 3.47
CA VAL A 96 -12.01 14.12 2.86
C VAL A 96 -12.81 13.12 3.68
N ASP A 97 -13.75 12.43 3.04
CA ASP A 97 -14.53 11.41 3.73
C ASP A 97 -13.73 10.12 3.97
N GLU A 98 -14.14 9.34 4.96
CA GLU A 98 -13.49 8.09 5.33
C GLU A 98 -13.44 7.08 4.17
N LYS A 99 -14.48 7.06 3.34
CA LYS A 99 -14.55 6.16 2.17
C LYS A 99 -13.45 6.47 1.17
N THR A 100 -13.21 7.75 0.90
CA THR A 100 -12.14 8.22 0.00
C THR A 100 -10.77 7.90 0.59
N VAL A 101 -10.57 8.11 1.90
CA VAL A 101 -9.31 7.78 2.58
C VAL A 101 -9.04 6.28 2.52
N ARG A 102 -10.03 5.48 2.86
CA ARG A 102 -9.93 4.01 2.79
C ARG A 102 -9.60 3.54 1.39
N TRP A 103 -10.31 4.05 0.38
CA TRP A 103 -10.01 3.76 -1.02
C TRP A 103 -8.58 4.13 -1.40
N ALA A 104 -8.12 5.32 -1.05
CA ALA A 104 -6.77 5.79 -1.36
C ALA A 104 -5.70 4.89 -0.73
N ILE A 105 -5.84 4.53 0.56
CA ILE A 105 -4.92 3.63 1.25
C ILE A 105 -4.95 2.24 0.60
N THR A 106 -6.14 1.69 0.36
CA THR A 106 -6.29 0.34 -0.18
C THR A 106 -5.65 0.18 -1.56
N TYR A 107 -5.77 1.20 -2.44
CA TYR A 107 -5.43 1.06 -3.85
C TYR A 107 -4.24 1.90 -4.34
N CYS A 108 -3.61 2.73 -3.47
CA CYS A 108 -2.51 3.61 -3.89
C CYS A 108 -1.34 2.85 -4.53
N HIS A 109 -1.06 1.62 -4.11
CA HIS A 109 0.01 0.81 -4.67
C HIS A 109 -0.27 0.33 -6.11
N LEU A 110 -1.53 0.33 -6.55
CA LEU A 110 -1.92 -0.08 -7.91
C LEU A 110 -1.69 1.00 -8.97
N MET A 111 -1.45 2.26 -8.55
CA MET A 111 -1.36 3.41 -9.46
C MET A 111 -0.04 3.53 -10.23
N ARG A 112 1.00 2.85 -9.80
CA ARG A 112 2.36 3.08 -10.30
C ARG A 112 3.11 1.77 -10.59
N ASN A 113 4.12 1.87 -11.45
CA ASN A 113 5.02 0.77 -11.75
C ASN A 113 6.15 0.57 -10.72
N ARG A 114 6.29 1.47 -9.74
CA ARG A 114 7.28 1.38 -8.67
C ARG A 114 6.84 0.37 -7.62
N PHE A 115 7.75 -0.51 -7.23
CA PHE A 115 7.54 -1.45 -6.14
C PHE A 115 7.70 -0.75 -4.79
N SER A 116 6.79 -1.02 -3.88
CA SER A 116 6.75 -0.48 -2.51
C SER A 116 6.55 -1.60 -1.49
N VAL A 117 6.66 -1.27 -0.20
CA VAL A 117 6.34 -2.24 0.87
C VAL A 117 4.88 -2.69 0.82
N ILE A 118 3.96 -1.84 0.36
CA ILE A 118 2.54 -2.22 0.23
C ILE A 118 2.37 -3.29 -0.85
N ASP A 119 3.14 -3.22 -1.94
CA ASP A 119 3.12 -4.27 -2.97
C ASP A 119 3.59 -5.61 -2.40
N LEU A 120 4.64 -5.61 -1.56
CA LEU A 120 5.07 -6.81 -0.87
C LEU A 120 3.95 -7.40 0.00
N LEU A 121 3.28 -6.58 0.79
CA LEU A 121 2.16 -7.00 1.62
C LEU A 121 0.97 -7.48 0.78
N HIS A 122 0.72 -6.82 -0.36
CA HIS A 122 -0.35 -7.22 -1.30
C HIS A 122 -0.09 -8.60 -1.92
N PHE A 123 1.10 -8.80 -2.49
CA PHE A 123 1.46 -10.08 -3.10
C PHE A 123 1.56 -11.22 -2.09
N THR A 124 1.87 -10.95 -0.84
CA THR A 124 1.88 -11.95 0.23
C THR A 124 0.53 -12.17 0.91
N GLY A 125 -0.53 -11.48 0.45
CA GLY A 125 -1.90 -11.61 0.96
C GLY A 125 -2.15 -10.95 2.30
N VAL A 126 -1.18 -10.20 2.83
CA VAL A 126 -1.31 -9.47 4.10
C VAL A 126 -2.12 -8.18 3.92
N TRP A 127 -2.01 -7.51 2.74
CA TRP A 127 -2.75 -6.29 2.44
C TRP A 127 -4.19 -6.61 2.06
N ASN A 128 -5.06 -6.56 3.05
CA ASN A 128 -6.50 -6.83 2.93
C ASN A 128 -7.31 -5.80 3.76
N ASP A 129 -8.62 -5.88 3.70
CA ASP A 129 -9.51 -4.93 4.37
C ASP A 129 -9.31 -4.87 5.89
N GLU A 130 -9.03 -6.02 6.53
CA GLU A 130 -8.77 -6.09 7.97
C GLU A 130 -7.46 -5.39 8.33
N PHE A 131 -6.42 -5.56 7.51
CA PHE A 131 -5.13 -4.88 7.72
C PHE A 131 -5.27 -3.36 7.52
N VAL A 132 -6.00 -2.93 6.49
CA VAL A 132 -6.27 -1.49 6.25
C VAL A 132 -7.08 -0.91 7.41
N GLN A 133 -8.09 -1.63 7.92
CA GLN A 133 -8.85 -1.18 9.10
C GLN A 133 -7.95 -1.02 10.32
N MET A 134 -7.13 -2.01 10.60
CA MET A 134 -6.16 -1.96 11.71
C MET A 134 -5.22 -0.74 11.61
N LEU A 135 -4.77 -0.38 10.40
CA LEU A 135 -3.94 0.80 10.19
C LEU A 135 -4.70 2.11 10.50
N LEU A 136 -5.96 2.21 10.07
CA LEU A 136 -6.81 3.39 10.34
C LEU A 136 -7.07 3.53 11.84
N ASP A 137 -7.47 2.44 12.51
CA ASP A 137 -7.72 2.43 13.95
C ASP A 137 -6.48 2.82 14.74
N ARG A 138 -5.32 2.32 14.34
CA ARG A 138 -4.05 2.66 14.98
C ARG A 138 -3.66 4.13 14.78
N ALA A 139 -3.91 4.69 13.59
CA ALA A 139 -3.66 6.10 13.32
C ALA A 139 -4.53 7.02 14.20
N GLU A 140 -5.82 6.70 14.34
CA GLU A 140 -6.73 7.43 15.22
C GLU A 140 -6.32 7.33 16.71
N ALA A 141 -5.93 6.13 17.16
CA ALA A 141 -5.50 5.91 18.55
C ALA A 141 -4.20 6.66 18.90
N MET A 142 -3.26 6.81 17.97
CA MET A 142 -2.03 7.54 18.20
C MET A 142 -2.25 9.04 18.42
N ASP A 143 -3.22 9.62 17.74
CA ASP A 143 -3.51 11.05 17.86
C ASP A 143 -4.36 11.40 19.11
N ALA A 144 -5.08 10.42 19.66
CA ALA A 144 -5.86 10.60 20.87
C ALA A 144 -5.00 10.66 22.16
N GLY A 145 -3.72 10.29 22.08
CA GLY A 145 -2.78 10.21 23.20
C GLY A 145 -1.79 11.38 23.29
N LEU A 146 -1.89 12.37 22.41
CA LEU A 146 -1.04 13.57 22.36
C LEU A 146 -1.88 14.83 22.51
#